data_de79c5439232f6f5e46aa00d33081f19
#
_entry.id   de79c5439232f6f5e46aa00d33081f19
#
_cell.length_a   1.000
_cell.length_b   1.000
_cell.length_c   1.000
_cell.angle_alpha   90.00
_cell.angle_beta   90.00
_cell.angle_gamma   90.00
#
_symmetry.space_group_name_H-M   'P 1'
#
loop_
_entity.id
_entity.type
_entity.pdbx_description
1 polymer ?
#
loop_
_entity_poly.entity_id
_entity_poly.type
_entity_poly.pdbx_seq_one_letter_code
_entity_poly.pdbx_strand_id
1 'polypeptide(L)'
;AFMISNRSCAANTFVPRDAVPYDVLQAGYKVDSCAKIRLWRADAIDVFDFKAFNQGDYLGSVENSVTSETISKVLYPNDGTDQGKELRLKQQFFFVSASLQDMIRSLEERDLPVEEFYKHYQVQLNDTHPSVAVAELMRILMDDYHFEWDLAWDITSKSIAYTNHTLLPEALEKWSVSLFEKLLPRHLEIIYEINSRFLQIVRMHYPGDEETLRKLSIIDETGCRYVRMANLATVGSHHINGVAALHSDLITKNLMPEFYDLWPHKFTNVTNGVTPRRWLADSNPALAEVLDEYVGEDWVSHMDRLSELENYADDPVVLEKIGATKLIGKHKLAQYIKKTLGISVDPSSMFDVQVKRIHEYKRQHLLALWIVSRYLYIKNHKDDYVVPRTVIFGGKAAPGYYMAKEIIRFICNLAETVNSDPDMDGKLRVVFLPNYSVKLGEKVYPAADLSEQISTAGKEASGTGNMKFQMNGALTIGTLDGANVEIRDLVGEENFFLFGKTEEEIGQLWANGYKPQFHMSASLFEAVELIRSGHFSNGDKNAFNSIIDNLMESDPFCVCSDFSDYCRAQNVVDNTCGNRKEWN
;
A
#
# COMPACT_ATOMS: atom_id res chain seq x y z
N ALA A 1 -14.91 -7.33 -28.20
CA ALA A 1 -13.45 -7.15 -28.17
C ALA A 1 -13.14 -5.78 -28.75
N PHE A 2 -12.29 -5.01 -28.09
CA PHE A 2 -11.90 -3.67 -28.53
C PHE A 2 -10.52 -3.72 -29.17
N MET A 3 -10.39 -3.09 -30.32
CA MET A 3 -9.11 -2.97 -30.99
C MET A 3 -8.36 -1.77 -30.39
N ILE A 4 -7.34 -2.02 -29.59
CA ILE A 4 -6.45 -1.00 -29.07
C ILE A 4 -5.34 -0.81 -30.10
N SER A 5 -5.52 0.14 -31.01
CA SER A 5 -4.53 0.49 -32.03
C SER A 5 -4.19 1.97 -31.97
N ASN A 6 -2.91 2.29 -32.08
CA ASN A 6 -2.46 3.65 -32.39
C ASN A 6 -2.72 3.95 -33.88
N ARG A 7 -3.89 4.49 -34.22
CA ARG A 7 -4.26 4.74 -35.62
C ARG A 7 -3.57 5.93 -36.29
N SER A 8 -2.81 6.72 -35.57
CA SER A 8 -2.14 7.87 -36.17
C SER A 8 -0.67 7.96 -35.80
N CYS A 9 0.16 7.32 -36.51
CA CYS A 9 1.54 7.65 -36.87
C CYS A 9 2.32 6.41 -37.29
N ALA A 10 3.15 6.55 -38.31
CA ALA A 10 3.86 5.49 -39.04
C ALA A 10 5.06 4.87 -38.25
N ALA A 11 4.92 4.65 -36.96
CA ALA A 11 5.87 3.88 -36.14
C ALA A 11 5.10 2.78 -35.40
N ASN A 12 4.99 1.63 -36.03
CA ASN A 12 4.39 0.39 -35.53
C ASN A 12 5.18 -0.17 -34.35
N THR A 13 4.99 0.35 -33.16
CA THR A 13 5.62 -0.22 -31.96
C THR A 13 4.64 -0.86 -30.98
N PHE A 14 3.35 -0.62 -31.15
CA PHE A 14 2.31 -1.28 -30.34
C PHE A 14 1.49 -2.22 -31.24
N VAL A 15 1.67 -3.52 -31.08
CA VAL A 15 0.92 -4.53 -31.84
C VAL A 15 -0.57 -4.43 -31.52
N PRO A 16 -1.48 -4.38 -32.52
CA PRO A 16 -2.93 -4.38 -32.28
C PRO A 16 -3.36 -5.55 -31.41
N ARG A 17 -4.24 -5.30 -30.44
CA ARG A 17 -4.70 -6.30 -29.48
C ARG A 17 -6.19 -6.18 -29.24
N ASP A 18 -6.79 -7.33 -28.94
CA ASP A 18 -8.13 -7.39 -28.40
C ASP A 18 -8.09 -7.33 -26.87
N ALA A 19 -8.86 -6.42 -26.29
CA ALA A 19 -9.13 -6.40 -24.86
C ALA A 19 -10.40 -7.21 -24.58
N VAL A 20 -10.24 -8.34 -23.94
CA VAL A 20 -11.35 -9.25 -23.60
C VAL A 20 -11.76 -9.02 -22.15
N PRO A 21 -13.02 -8.60 -21.88
CA PRO A 21 -13.49 -8.32 -20.54
C PRO A 21 -13.83 -9.61 -19.78
N TYR A 22 -13.47 -9.64 -18.50
CA TYR A 22 -13.89 -10.65 -17.53
C TYR A 22 -14.53 -9.95 -16.34
N ASP A 23 -15.79 -10.24 -16.08
CA ASP A 23 -16.58 -9.61 -15.03
C ASP A 23 -16.69 -10.50 -13.80
N VAL A 24 -16.40 -9.92 -12.64
CA VAL A 24 -16.74 -10.48 -11.34
C VAL A 24 -17.86 -9.63 -10.76
N LEU A 25 -19.00 -10.25 -10.54
CA LEU A 25 -20.16 -9.58 -9.95
C LEU A 25 -20.05 -9.56 -8.44
N GLN A 26 -20.22 -8.37 -7.87
CA GLN A 26 -20.23 -8.15 -6.43
C GLN A 26 -21.64 -7.74 -6.00
N ALA A 27 -22.40 -8.69 -5.44
CA ALA A 27 -23.72 -8.40 -4.92
C ALA A 27 -23.63 -7.44 -3.72
N GLY A 28 -24.58 -6.51 -3.64
CA GLY A 28 -24.75 -5.65 -2.49
C GLY A 28 -25.30 -6.43 -1.28
N TYR A 29 -24.95 -6.00 -0.06
CA TYR A 29 -25.40 -6.65 1.15
C TYR A 29 -26.86 -6.29 1.45
N LYS A 30 -27.77 -7.30 1.40
CA LYS A 30 -29.22 -7.13 1.65
C LYS A 30 -29.88 -6.02 0.80
N VAL A 31 -29.36 -5.75 -0.42
CA VAL A 31 -29.92 -4.77 -1.37
C VAL A 31 -29.95 -5.34 -2.79
N ASP A 32 -30.90 -4.87 -3.61
CA ASP A 32 -31.05 -5.27 -5.01
C ASP A 32 -30.09 -4.52 -5.94
N SER A 33 -28.82 -4.49 -5.58
CA SER A 33 -27.78 -3.87 -6.40
C SER A 33 -26.59 -4.81 -6.57
N CYS A 34 -25.91 -4.67 -7.71
CA CYS A 34 -24.74 -5.44 -8.03
C CYS A 34 -23.66 -4.53 -8.66
N ALA A 35 -22.50 -4.47 -8.03
CA ALA A 35 -21.33 -3.84 -8.63
C ALA A 35 -20.57 -4.84 -9.52
N LYS A 36 -19.88 -4.33 -10.50
CA LYS A 36 -19.07 -5.11 -11.44
C LYS A 36 -17.60 -4.73 -11.32
N ILE A 37 -16.75 -5.72 -11.08
CA ILE A 37 -15.30 -5.60 -11.18
C ILE A 37 -14.92 -6.17 -12.54
N ARG A 38 -14.44 -5.31 -13.46
CA ARG A 38 -14.03 -5.71 -14.80
C ARG A 38 -12.52 -5.81 -14.88
N LEU A 39 -12.02 -6.96 -15.29
CA LEU A 39 -10.64 -7.24 -15.59
C LEU A 39 -10.48 -7.46 -17.10
N TRP A 40 -9.30 -7.16 -17.64
CA TRP A 40 -9.02 -7.23 -19.04
C TRP A 40 -7.91 -8.24 -19.33
N ARG A 41 -8.16 -9.13 -20.30
CA ARG A 41 -7.12 -9.98 -20.90
C ARG A 41 -6.72 -9.41 -22.25
N ALA A 42 -5.42 -9.32 -22.49
CA ALA A 42 -4.88 -8.94 -23.76
C ALA A 42 -4.72 -10.19 -24.64
N ASP A 43 -5.41 -10.22 -25.78
CA ASP A 43 -5.29 -11.26 -26.79
C ASP A 43 -4.67 -10.67 -28.07
N ALA A 44 -3.88 -11.45 -28.80
CA ALA A 44 -3.39 -11.07 -30.09
C ALA A 44 -4.52 -11.15 -31.14
N ILE A 45 -4.60 -10.18 -32.04
CA ILE A 45 -5.50 -10.24 -33.20
C ILE A 45 -4.99 -11.32 -34.17
N ASP A 46 -3.69 -11.29 -34.47
CA ASP A 46 -3.02 -12.32 -35.25
C ASP A 46 -2.31 -13.31 -34.33
N VAL A 47 -2.96 -14.42 -34.06
CA VAL A 47 -2.49 -15.45 -33.09
C VAL A 47 -1.31 -16.23 -33.64
N PHE A 48 -1.22 -16.38 -34.97
CA PHE A 48 -0.24 -17.23 -35.63
C PHE A 48 0.17 -16.71 -37.02
N ASP A 49 1.46 -16.45 -37.20
CA ASP A 49 2.01 -16.08 -38.50
C ASP A 49 2.39 -17.34 -39.31
N PHE A 50 1.46 -17.76 -40.16
CA PHE A 50 1.64 -18.92 -41.03
C PHE A 50 2.80 -18.74 -42.04
N LYS A 51 3.10 -17.52 -42.44
CA LYS A 51 4.21 -17.23 -43.38
C LYS A 51 5.57 -17.44 -42.68
N ALA A 52 5.73 -16.89 -41.47
CA ALA A 52 6.93 -17.12 -40.66
C ALA A 52 7.13 -18.61 -40.37
N PHE A 53 6.05 -19.32 -40.00
CA PHE A 53 6.07 -20.75 -39.76
C PHE A 53 6.58 -21.56 -40.97
N ASN A 54 6.04 -21.28 -42.16
CA ASN A 54 6.44 -21.97 -43.39
C ASN A 54 7.88 -21.64 -43.85
N GLN A 55 8.45 -20.54 -43.33
CA GLN A 55 9.86 -20.19 -43.56
C GLN A 55 10.81 -20.84 -42.54
N GLY A 56 10.26 -21.65 -41.59
CA GLY A 56 11.04 -22.30 -40.56
C GLY A 56 11.25 -21.44 -39.28
N ASP A 57 10.67 -20.24 -39.24
CA ASP A 57 10.69 -19.38 -38.05
C ASP A 57 9.51 -19.72 -37.11
N TYR A 58 9.67 -20.81 -36.37
CA TYR A 58 8.62 -21.32 -35.48
C TYR A 58 8.38 -20.43 -34.26
N LEU A 59 9.41 -19.73 -33.75
CA LEU A 59 9.26 -18.81 -32.65
C LEU A 59 8.63 -17.49 -33.10
N GLY A 60 9.08 -16.93 -34.20
CA GLY A 60 8.49 -15.73 -34.78
C GLY A 60 7.01 -15.91 -35.14
N SER A 61 6.59 -17.13 -35.53
CA SER A 61 5.20 -17.43 -35.86
C SER A 61 4.21 -17.26 -34.69
N VAL A 62 4.66 -17.26 -33.45
CA VAL A 62 3.84 -17.09 -32.21
C VAL A 62 4.24 -15.86 -31.39
N GLU A 63 5.22 -15.09 -31.83
CA GLU A 63 5.77 -13.95 -31.07
C GLU A 63 4.70 -12.90 -30.73
N ASN A 64 3.83 -12.58 -31.68
CA ASN A 64 2.73 -11.63 -31.45
C ASN A 64 1.75 -12.11 -30.38
N SER A 65 1.43 -13.41 -30.36
CA SER A 65 0.57 -13.99 -29.34
C SER A 65 1.21 -13.89 -27.95
N VAL A 66 2.46 -14.33 -27.82
CA VAL A 66 3.19 -14.31 -26.55
C VAL A 66 3.35 -12.87 -26.04
N THR A 67 3.74 -11.94 -26.91
CA THR A 67 3.93 -10.54 -26.54
C THR A 67 2.63 -9.88 -26.07
N SER A 68 1.52 -10.17 -26.77
CA SER A 68 0.20 -9.62 -26.41
C SER A 68 -0.29 -10.17 -25.08
N GLU A 69 -0.30 -11.49 -24.91
CA GLU A 69 -0.75 -12.15 -23.70
C GLU A 69 0.08 -11.77 -22.46
N THR A 70 1.39 -11.49 -22.64
CA THR A 70 2.30 -11.10 -21.55
C THR A 70 1.82 -9.85 -20.82
N ILE A 71 1.12 -8.93 -21.51
CA ILE A 71 0.61 -7.70 -20.91
C ILE A 71 -0.32 -7.98 -19.72
N SER A 72 -1.16 -8.99 -19.80
CA SER A 72 -2.12 -9.32 -18.74
C SER A 72 -1.75 -10.53 -17.88
N LYS A 73 -0.58 -11.16 -18.08
CA LYS A 73 -0.16 -12.37 -17.36
C LYS A 73 0.16 -12.14 -15.88
N VAL A 74 0.96 -11.12 -15.58
CA VAL A 74 1.45 -10.85 -14.22
C VAL A 74 1.38 -9.35 -13.93
N LEU A 75 0.67 -9.00 -12.87
CA LEU A 75 0.60 -7.62 -12.38
C LEU A 75 1.90 -7.26 -11.64
N TYR A 76 2.37 -6.02 -11.80
CA TYR A 76 3.61 -5.49 -11.22
C TYR A 76 4.85 -6.32 -11.61
N PRO A 77 5.26 -6.30 -12.89
CA PRO A 77 6.50 -6.92 -13.31
C PRO A 77 7.69 -6.24 -12.62
N ASN A 78 8.84 -6.93 -12.59
CA ASN A 78 10.09 -6.31 -12.15
C ASN A 78 10.46 -5.16 -13.11
N ASP A 79 10.41 -3.91 -12.62
CA ASP A 79 10.71 -2.67 -13.35
C ASP A 79 12.15 -2.17 -13.14
N GLY A 80 13.02 -3.00 -12.60
CA GLY A 80 14.46 -2.74 -12.51
C GLY A 80 15.19 -2.76 -13.86
N THR A 81 14.53 -3.25 -14.92
CA THR A 81 15.05 -3.30 -16.30
C THR A 81 14.21 -2.45 -17.24
N ASP A 82 14.79 -2.03 -18.37
CA ASP A 82 14.05 -1.25 -19.37
C ASP A 82 12.88 -2.02 -19.96
N GLN A 83 13.01 -3.34 -20.16
CA GLN A 83 11.92 -4.20 -20.62
C GLN A 83 10.78 -4.26 -19.58
N GLY A 84 11.14 -4.32 -18.28
CA GLY A 84 10.14 -4.30 -17.21
C GLY A 84 9.40 -2.98 -17.11
N LYS A 85 10.10 -1.86 -17.27
CA LYS A 85 9.49 -0.52 -17.37
C LYS A 85 8.56 -0.40 -18.58
N GLU A 86 9.01 -0.87 -19.74
CA GLU A 86 8.20 -0.90 -20.96
C GLU A 86 6.92 -1.73 -20.77
N LEU A 87 7.03 -2.93 -20.20
CA LEU A 87 5.88 -3.79 -19.92
C LEU A 87 4.90 -3.12 -18.95
N ARG A 88 5.40 -2.48 -17.88
CA ARG A 88 4.56 -1.77 -16.90
C ARG A 88 3.77 -0.61 -17.54
N LEU A 89 4.41 0.20 -18.39
CA LEU A 89 3.71 1.27 -19.09
C LEU A 89 2.67 0.71 -20.09
N LYS A 90 2.98 -0.39 -20.78
CA LYS A 90 2.02 -1.10 -21.63
C LYS A 90 0.81 -1.61 -20.85
N GLN A 91 1.01 -2.16 -19.65
CA GLN A 91 -0.07 -2.63 -18.79
C GLN A 91 -1.00 -1.48 -18.36
N GLN A 92 -0.42 -0.35 -17.93
CA GLN A 92 -1.18 0.82 -17.51
C GLN A 92 -2.02 1.38 -18.65
N PHE A 93 -1.43 1.57 -19.81
CA PHE A 93 -2.14 2.06 -21.00
C PHE A 93 -3.23 1.08 -21.45
N PHE A 94 -2.92 -0.21 -21.54
CA PHE A 94 -3.88 -1.24 -21.96
C PHE A 94 -5.14 -1.24 -21.09
N PHE A 95 -4.97 -1.25 -19.77
CA PHE A 95 -6.08 -1.22 -18.81
C PHE A 95 -6.91 0.06 -18.95
N VAL A 96 -6.27 1.21 -19.02
CA VAL A 96 -6.91 2.52 -19.12
C VAL A 96 -7.70 2.64 -20.43
N SER A 97 -7.07 2.33 -21.57
CA SER A 97 -7.68 2.48 -22.87
C SER A 97 -8.88 1.54 -23.06
N ALA A 98 -8.75 0.27 -22.63
CA ALA A 98 -9.87 -0.68 -22.66
C ALA A 98 -11.05 -0.20 -21.81
N SER A 99 -10.78 0.34 -20.63
CA SER A 99 -11.82 0.80 -19.71
C SER A 99 -12.55 2.05 -20.23
N LEU A 100 -11.81 3.04 -20.76
CA LEU A 100 -12.41 4.26 -21.29
C LEU A 100 -13.25 3.98 -22.55
N GLN A 101 -12.74 3.15 -23.46
CA GLN A 101 -13.49 2.74 -24.65
C GLN A 101 -14.78 1.98 -24.27
N ASP A 102 -14.73 1.11 -23.26
CA ASP A 102 -15.92 0.39 -22.77
C ASP A 102 -16.97 1.33 -22.15
N MET A 103 -16.54 2.35 -21.39
CA MET A 103 -17.43 3.36 -20.84
C MET A 103 -18.13 4.16 -21.94
N ILE A 104 -17.38 4.60 -22.95
CA ILE A 104 -17.93 5.37 -24.09
C ILE A 104 -18.89 4.50 -24.89
N ARG A 105 -18.51 3.25 -25.23
CA ARG A 105 -19.40 2.30 -25.90
C ARG A 105 -20.70 2.10 -25.12
N SER A 106 -20.62 2.02 -23.81
CA SER A 106 -21.81 1.89 -22.95
C SER A 106 -22.71 3.13 -22.96
N LEU A 107 -22.18 4.34 -23.24
CA LEU A 107 -23.00 5.52 -23.51
C LEU A 107 -23.74 5.37 -24.86
N GLU A 108 -23.01 5.00 -25.92
CA GLU A 108 -23.58 4.82 -27.25
C GLU A 108 -24.68 3.75 -27.28
N GLU A 109 -24.47 2.61 -26.58
CA GLU A 109 -25.48 1.55 -26.45
C GLU A 109 -26.78 2.01 -25.74
N ARG A 110 -26.70 3.11 -24.99
CA ARG A 110 -27.84 3.73 -24.30
C ARG A 110 -28.38 4.97 -25.03
N ASP A 111 -27.91 5.24 -26.25
CA ASP A 111 -28.25 6.42 -27.04
C ASP A 111 -27.97 7.75 -26.30
N LEU A 112 -26.89 7.79 -25.48
CA LEU A 112 -26.46 8.98 -24.75
C LEU A 112 -25.31 9.68 -25.46
N PRO A 113 -25.30 11.02 -25.50
CA PRO A 113 -24.27 11.78 -26.20
C PRO A 113 -22.92 11.69 -25.46
N VAL A 114 -21.83 11.51 -26.22
CA VAL A 114 -20.48 11.39 -25.65
C VAL A 114 -20.04 12.72 -24.98
N GLU A 115 -20.56 13.84 -25.43
CA GLU A 115 -20.38 15.18 -24.82
C GLU A 115 -20.82 15.21 -23.33
N GLU A 116 -21.74 14.33 -22.96
CA GLU A 116 -22.24 14.20 -21.61
C GLU A 116 -21.52 13.13 -20.77
N PHE A 117 -20.40 12.59 -21.24
CA PHE A 117 -19.65 11.54 -20.56
C PHE A 117 -19.46 11.82 -19.06
N TYR A 118 -19.05 13.03 -18.70
CA TYR A 118 -18.82 13.44 -17.29
C TYR A 118 -20.09 13.41 -16.41
N LYS A 119 -21.28 13.40 -16.99
CA LYS A 119 -22.55 13.28 -16.23
C LYS A 119 -22.87 11.83 -15.87
N HIS A 120 -22.34 10.87 -16.62
CA HIS A 120 -22.66 9.46 -16.49
C HIS A 120 -21.51 8.64 -15.93
N TYR A 121 -20.27 9.10 -16.13
CA TYR A 121 -19.05 8.44 -15.67
C TYR A 121 -18.14 9.41 -14.94
N GLN A 122 -17.68 8.98 -13.76
CA GLN A 122 -16.59 9.60 -13.04
C GLN A 122 -15.45 8.59 -12.89
N VAL A 123 -14.24 9.00 -13.22
CA VAL A 123 -13.05 8.16 -13.23
C VAL A 123 -12.17 8.56 -12.05
N GLN A 124 -12.04 7.68 -11.07
CA GLN A 124 -11.12 7.88 -9.95
C GLN A 124 -9.76 7.27 -10.28
N LEU A 125 -8.73 8.08 -10.41
CA LEU A 125 -7.35 7.62 -10.54
C LEU A 125 -6.88 7.12 -9.17
N ASN A 126 -6.72 5.81 -9.06
CA ASN A 126 -6.19 5.19 -7.85
C ASN A 126 -4.67 5.18 -7.92
N ASP A 127 -4.03 6.17 -7.32
CA ASP A 127 -2.63 6.54 -7.48
C ASP A 127 -2.32 7.07 -8.91
N THR A 128 -1.03 7.17 -9.24
CA THR A 128 -0.57 7.64 -10.57
C THR A 128 -0.57 6.57 -11.65
N HIS A 129 -0.82 5.31 -11.28
CA HIS A 129 -0.77 4.18 -12.22
C HIS A 129 -1.69 4.35 -13.44
N PRO A 130 -2.95 4.83 -13.30
CA PRO A 130 -3.82 5.08 -14.42
C PRO A 130 -3.78 6.53 -14.96
N SER A 131 -2.79 7.35 -14.59
CA SER A 131 -2.77 8.79 -14.95
C SER A 131 -2.73 9.06 -16.46
N VAL A 132 -2.29 8.09 -17.28
CA VAL A 132 -2.37 8.18 -18.73
C VAL A 132 -3.81 8.33 -19.22
N ALA A 133 -4.81 8.08 -18.38
CA ALA A 133 -6.23 8.29 -18.69
C ALA A 133 -6.55 9.72 -19.10
N VAL A 134 -5.84 10.72 -18.56
CA VAL A 134 -6.00 12.12 -18.96
C VAL A 134 -5.69 12.29 -20.45
N ALA A 135 -4.56 11.77 -20.91
CA ALA A 135 -4.15 11.87 -22.31
C ALA A 135 -4.96 10.92 -23.21
N GLU A 136 -5.33 9.73 -22.73
CA GLU A 136 -6.10 8.77 -23.53
C GLU A 136 -7.55 9.23 -23.74
N LEU A 137 -8.21 9.79 -22.75
CA LEU A 137 -9.56 10.33 -22.92
C LEU A 137 -9.54 11.50 -23.91
N MET A 138 -8.55 12.41 -23.81
CA MET A 138 -8.33 13.48 -24.80
C MET A 138 -8.14 12.92 -26.20
N ARG A 139 -7.28 11.88 -26.36
CA ARG A 139 -7.05 11.25 -27.66
C ARG A 139 -8.35 10.69 -28.25
N ILE A 140 -9.10 9.91 -27.46
CA ILE A 140 -10.37 9.33 -27.91
C ILE A 140 -11.32 10.43 -28.38
N LEU A 141 -11.53 11.46 -27.55
CA LEU A 141 -12.46 12.54 -27.86
C LEU A 141 -12.05 13.33 -29.12
N MET A 142 -10.74 13.62 -29.28
CA MET A 142 -10.26 14.40 -30.40
C MET A 142 -10.07 13.58 -31.68
N ASP A 143 -9.44 12.41 -31.59
CA ASP A 143 -9.01 11.64 -32.77
C ASP A 143 -10.12 10.69 -33.26
N ASP A 144 -10.90 10.08 -32.36
CA ASP A 144 -11.95 9.11 -32.69
C ASP A 144 -13.33 9.79 -32.85
N TYR A 145 -13.64 10.83 -32.03
CA TYR A 145 -14.92 11.58 -32.04
C TYR A 145 -14.81 12.97 -32.68
N HIS A 146 -13.62 13.41 -33.07
CA HIS A 146 -13.35 14.67 -33.75
C HIS A 146 -13.79 15.92 -33.00
N PHE A 147 -13.76 15.88 -31.66
CA PHE A 147 -14.05 17.04 -30.83
C PHE A 147 -12.89 18.02 -30.85
N GLU A 148 -13.23 19.32 -30.84
CA GLU A 148 -12.23 20.36 -30.66
C GLU A 148 -11.59 20.28 -29.27
N TRP A 149 -10.36 20.76 -29.14
CA TRP A 149 -9.56 20.68 -27.91
C TRP A 149 -10.31 21.12 -26.66
N ASP A 150 -10.96 22.28 -26.72
CA ASP A 150 -11.58 22.91 -25.55
C ASP A 150 -12.77 22.08 -25.00
N LEU A 151 -13.57 21.51 -25.90
CA LEU A 151 -14.65 20.59 -25.52
C LEU A 151 -14.08 19.28 -24.95
N ALA A 152 -13.09 18.69 -25.62
CA ALA A 152 -12.46 17.46 -25.15
C ALA A 152 -11.81 17.65 -23.76
N TRP A 153 -11.17 18.81 -23.53
CA TRP A 153 -10.58 19.13 -22.25
C TRP A 153 -11.61 19.38 -21.15
N ASP A 154 -12.71 20.06 -21.45
CA ASP A 154 -13.82 20.28 -20.52
C ASP A 154 -14.43 18.95 -20.05
N ILE A 155 -14.69 18.03 -20.98
CA ILE A 155 -15.19 16.69 -20.66
C ILE A 155 -14.16 15.93 -19.81
N THR A 156 -12.90 15.88 -20.22
CA THR A 156 -11.82 15.15 -19.54
C THR A 156 -11.63 15.64 -18.11
N SER A 157 -11.47 16.94 -17.94
CA SER A 157 -11.18 17.53 -16.63
C SER A 157 -12.38 17.45 -15.65
N LYS A 158 -13.61 17.37 -16.16
CA LYS A 158 -14.82 17.14 -15.34
C LYS A 158 -15.05 15.68 -15.01
N SER A 159 -14.42 14.75 -15.72
CA SER A 159 -14.64 13.31 -15.56
C SER A 159 -13.62 12.64 -14.63
N ILE A 160 -12.48 13.27 -14.36
CA ILE A 160 -11.34 12.63 -13.69
C ILE A 160 -11.10 13.27 -12.32
N ALA A 161 -10.89 12.42 -11.33
CA ALA A 161 -10.39 12.77 -10.00
C ALA A 161 -9.19 11.89 -9.64
N TYR A 162 -8.32 12.37 -8.74
CA TYR A 162 -7.06 11.71 -8.39
C TYR A 162 -6.97 11.48 -6.88
N THR A 163 -6.67 10.24 -6.48
CA THR A 163 -6.31 9.90 -5.11
C THR A 163 -4.82 9.62 -5.03
N ASN A 164 -4.09 10.39 -4.22
CA ASN A 164 -2.69 10.13 -3.90
C ASN A 164 -2.59 9.12 -2.76
N HIS A 165 -1.67 8.14 -2.87
CA HIS A 165 -1.44 7.09 -1.87
C HIS A 165 -0.03 7.09 -1.27
N THR A 166 0.81 8.09 -1.60
CA THR A 166 2.19 8.11 -1.12
C THR A 166 2.70 9.51 -0.89
N LEU A 167 3.54 9.65 0.15
CA LEU A 167 4.33 10.86 0.41
C LEU A 167 5.81 10.68 0.04
N LEU A 168 6.20 9.47 -0.39
CA LEU A 168 7.58 9.18 -0.78
C LEU A 168 7.83 9.72 -2.20
N PRO A 169 8.68 10.73 -2.38
CA PRO A 169 8.94 11.32 -3.71
C PRO A 169 9.45 10.31 -4.74
N GLU A 170 10.23 9.33 -4.29
CA GLU A 170 10.74 8.23 -5.12
C GLU A 170 9.66 7.26 -5.61
N ALA A 171 8.51 7.24 -4.95
CA ALA A 171 7.36 6.42 -5.34
C ALA A 171 6.39 7.14 -6.29
N LEU A 172 6.57 8.45 -6.52
CA LEU A 172 5.84 9.19 -7.55
C LEU A 172 6.35 8.78 -8.92
N GLU A 173 5.47 8.20 -9.73
CA GLU A 173 5.85 7.69 -11.03
C GLU A 173 6.29 8.80 -12.00
N LYS A 174 7.41 8.54 -12.66
CA LYS A 174 7.85 9.32 -13.81
C LYS A 174 8.34 8.40 -14.91
N TRP A 175 7.96 8.68 -16.14
CA TRP A 175 8.34 7.91 -17.31
C TRP A 175 9.23 8.73 -18.21
N SER A 176 10.32 8.14 -18.72
CA SER A 176 11.18 8.85 -19.66
C SER A 176 10.41 9.25 -20.93
N VAL A 177 10.66 10.46 -21.40
CA VAL A 177 10.06 10.96 -22.65
C VAL A 177 10.37 10.01 -23.81
N SER A 178 11.58 9.46 -23.88
CA SER A 178 11.96 8.49 -24.91
C SER A 178 11.12 7.21 -24.90
N LEU A 179 10.73 6.72 -23.72
CA LEU A 179 9.84 5.55 -23.61
C LEU A 179 8.42 5.90 -24.06
N PHE A 180 7.91 7.08 -23.65
CA PHE A 180 6.61 7.56 -24.12
C PHE A 180 6.58 7.77 -25.63
N GLU A 181 7.62 8.40 -26.19
CA GLU A 181 7.75 8.63 -27.64
C GLU A 181 7.75 7.30 -28.42
N LYS A 182 8.45 6.29 -27.88
CA LYS A 182 8.48 4.95 -28.47
C LYS A 182 7.12 4.26 -28.48
N LEU A 183 6.38 4.31 -27.34
CA LEU A 183 5.18 3.51 -27.13
C LEU A 183 3.87 4.26 -27.41
N LEU A 184 3.81 5.53 -27.03
CA LEU A 184 2.60 6.36 -26.98
C LEU A 184 2.87 7.76 -27.53
N PRO A 185 3.36 7.90 -28.80
CA PRO A 185 3.78 9.19 -29.36
C PRO A 185 2.64 10.20 -29.38
N ARG A 186 1.41 9.79 -29.73
CA ARG A 186 0.25 10.68 -29.76
C ARG A 186 -0.12 11.20 -28.36
N HIS A 187 -0.04 10.34 -27.35
CA HIS A 187 -0.28 10.75 -25.96
C HIS A 187 0.78 11.74 -25.50
N LEU A 188 2.03 11.56 -25.91
CA LEU A 188 3.10 12.51 -25.59
C LEU A 188 2.83 13.89 -26.20
N GLU A 189 2.39 13.96 -27.46
CA GLU A 189 1.97 15.23 -28.08
C GLU A 189 0.87 15.93 -27.28
N ILE A 190 -0.16 15.17 -26.89
CA ILE A 190 -1.27 15.69 -26.07
C ILE A 190 -0.77 16.17 -24.72
N ILE A 191 0.12 15.43 -24.05
CA ILE A 191 0.71 15.82 -22.77
C ILE A 191 1.52 17.12 -22.91
N TYR A 192 2.29 17.28 -23.97
CA TYR A 192 3.01 18.53 -24.23
C TYR A 192 2.06 19.71 -24.41
N GLU A 193 0.96 19.54 -25.12
CA GLU A 193 -0.03 20.60 -25.32
C GLU A 193 -0.76 20.94 -24.01
N ILE A 194 -1.15 19.91 -23.21
CA ILE A 194 -1.70 20.12 -21.86
C ILE A 194 -0.72 20.95 -21.02
N ASN A 195 0.57 20.55 -21.01
CA ASN A 195 1.60 21.24 -20.25
C ASN A 195 1.80 22.68 -20.73
N SER A 196 1.81 22.92 -22.03
CA SER A 196 1.95 24.26 -22.62
C SER A 196 0.84 25.20 -22.15
N ARG A 197 -0.41 24.76 -22.26
CA ARG A 197 -1.59 25.54 -21.81
C ARG A 197 -1.60 25.74 -20.31
N PHE A 198 -1.29 24.71 -19.55
CA PHE A 198 -1.20 24.80 -18.10
C PHE A 198 -0.11 25.79 -17.65
N LEU A 199 1.08 25.74 -18.23
CA LEU A 199 2.15 26.67 -17.89
C LEU A 199 1.85 28.13 -18.27
N GLN A 200 0.95 28.39 -19.20
CA GLN A 200 0.45 29.75 -19.44
C GLN A 200 -0.35 30.26 -18.24
N ILE A 201 -1.19 29.42 -17.65
CA ILE A 201 -1.93 29.75 -16.43
C ILE A 201 -0.96 30.02 -15.27
N VAL A 202 0.06 29.17 -15.12
CA VAL A 202 1.10 29.34 -14.07
C VAL A 202 1.83 30.68 -14.24
N ARG A 203 2.24 31.05 -15.47
CA ARG A 203 2.90 32.33 -15.74
C ARG A 203 2.06 33.56 -15.40
N MET A 204 0.74 33.45 -15.53
CA MET A 204 -0.17 34.53 -15.15
C MET A 204 -0.26 34.68 -13.61
N HIS A 205 -0.17 33.59 -12.86
CA HIS A 205 -0.23 33.61 -11.39
C HIS A 205 1.11 33.96 -10.75
N TYR A 206 2.21 33.51 -11.34
CA TYR A 206 3.59 33.65 -10.85
C TYR A 206 4.48 34.32 -11.90
N PRO A 207 4.27 35.63 -12.20
CA PRO A 207 5.03 36.33 -13.25
C PRO A 207 6.53 36.34 -12.92
N GLY A 208 7.37 35.77 -13.80
CA GLY A 208 8.82 35.77 -13.66
C GLY A 208 9.39 34.71 -12.69
N ASP A 209 8.56 33.86 -12.09
CA ASP A 209 9.02 32.80 -11.22
C ASP A 209 9.25 31.50 -12.02
N GLU A 210 10.45 31.38 -12.56
CA GLU A 210 10.86 30.19 -13.36
C GLU A 210 11.04 28.95 -12.48
N GLU A 211 11.28 29.09 -11.17
CA GLU A 211 11.41 27.95 -10.28
C GLU A 211 10.06 27.28 -10.04
N THR A 212 9.03 28.05 -9.70
CA THR A 212 7.65 27.54 -9.56
C THR A 212 7.15 26.95 -10.87
N LEU A 213 7.45 27.60 -12.00
CA LEU A 213 7.12 27.07 -13.33
C LEU A 213 7.72 25.68 -13.56
N ARG A 214 8.99 25.50 -13.22
CA ARG A 214 9.71 24.22 -13.35
C ARG A 214 9.13 23.14 -12.42
N LYS A 215 8.76 23.48 -11.19
CA LYS A 215 8.17 22.55 -10.22
C LYS A 215 6.79 22.07 -10.67
N LEU A 216 5.95 22.95 -11.17
CA LEU A 216 4.59 22.65 -11.62
C LEU A 216 4.56 21.94 -12.98
N SER A 217 5.57 22.10 -13.84
CA SER A 217 5.62 21.47 -15.17
C SER A 217 5.37 19.97 -15.11
N ILE A 218 4.54 19.47 -16.02
CA ILE A 218 4.31 18.02 -16.22
C ILE A 218 5.58 17.36 -16.76
N ILE A 219 6.41 18.12 -17.50
CA ILE A 219 7.67 17.62 -18.03
C ILE A 219 8.83 18.04 -17.12
N ASP A 220 9.56 17.06 -16.63
CA ASP A 220 10.84 17.28 -15.96
C ASP A 220 11.95 17.37 -17.00
N GLU A 221 12.62 18.52 -17.10
CA GLU A 221 13.69 18.76 -18.05
C GLU A 221 15.09 18.76 -17.41
N THR A 222 15.19 18.40 -16.13
CA THR A 222 16.46 18.31 -15.42
C THR A 222 17.21 17.03 -15.83
N GLY A 223 18.15 17.14 -16.79
CA GLY A 223 18.90 16.01 -17.31
C GLY A 223 18.12 15.23 -18.38
N CYS A 224 17.90 13.92 -18.17
CA CYS A 224 16.98 13.15 -19.02
C CYS A 224 15.54 13.61 -18.76
N ARG A 225 14.80 13.87 -19.85
CA ARG A 225 13.43 14.35 -19.72
C ARG A 225 12.46 13.24 -19.29
N TYR A 226 11.56 13.58 -18.37
CA TYR A 226 10.54 12.67 -17.84
C TYR A 226 9.16 13.31 -17.84
N VAL A 227 8.12 12.50 -18.02
CA VAL A 227 6.73 12.86 -17.74
C VAL A 227 6.46 12.58 -16.25
N ARG A 228 6.07 13.59 -15.48
CA ARG A 228 5.67 13.49 -14.08
C ARG A 228 4.20 13.11 -14.00
N MET A 229 3.91 11.87 -13.68
CA MET A 229 2.53 11.35 -13.73
C MET A 229 1.63 11.97 -12.67
N ALA A 230 2.14 12.29 -11.48
CA ALA A 230 1.38 12.99 -10.45
C ALA A 230 0.98 14.41 -10.88
N ASN A 231 1.87 15.13 -11.59
CA ASN A 231 1.56 16.46 -12.12
C ASN A 231 0.49 16.36 -13.21
N LEU A 232 0.58 15.38 -14.12
CA LEU A 232 -0.44 15.12 -15.14
C LEU A 232 -1.81 14.82 -14.50
N ALA A 233 -1.85 13.93 -13.51
CA ALA A 233 -3.06 13.60 -12.78
C ALA A 233 -3.68 14.83 -12.10
N THR A 234 -2.85 15.66 -11.45
CA THR A 234 -3.28 16.88 -10.74
C THR A 234 -3.87 17.92 -11.69
N VAL A 235 -3.22 18.13 -12.85
CA VAL A 235 -3.70 19.09 -13.85
C VAL A 235 -5.02 18.62 -14.46
N GLY A 236 -5.13 17.33 -14.79
CA GLY A 236 -6.30 16.75 -15.45
C GLY A 236 -7.48 16.41 -14.53
N SER A 237 -7.35 16.56 -13.21
CA SER A 237 -8.41 16.19 -12.25
C SER A 237 -9.14 17.40 -11.69
N HIS A 238 -10.46 17.24 -11.42
CA HIS A 238 -11.25 18.26 -10.74
C HIS A 238 -11.07 18.22 -9.20
N HIS A 239 -10.78 17.03 -8.63
CA HIS A 239 -10.49 16.85 -7.20
C HIS A 239 -9.29 15.94 -7.00
N ILE A 240 -8.54 16.24 -5.92
CA ILE A 240 -7.38 15.48 -5.49
C ILE A 240 -7.58 15.21 -4.01
N ASN A 241 -7.49 13.95 -3.60
CA ASN A 241 -7.57 13.62 -2.18
C ASN A 241 -6.37 12.85 -1.66
N GLY A 242 -6.04 13.13 -0.40
CA GLY A 242 -5.28 12.23 0.44
C GLY A 242 -6.17 11.19 1.10
N VAL A 243 -5.57 10.24 1.81
CA VAL A 243 -6.25 9.04 2.34
C VAL A 243 -6.25 8.95 3.87
N ALA A 244 -5.79 9.99 4.54
CA ALA A 244 -5.93 10.27 5.97
C ALA A 244 -5.75 11.78 6.20
N ALA A 245 -6.22 12.31 7.32
CA ALA A 245 -6.14 13.75 7.61
C ALA A 245 -4.70 14.27 7.57
N LEU A 246 -3.78 13.62 8.30
CA LEU A 246 -2.36 13.95 8.27
C LEU A 246 -1.76 13.86 6.86
N HIS A 247 -2.09 12.81 6.10
CA HIS A 247 -1.61 12.64 4.74
C HIS A 247 -2.05 13.78 3.82
N SER A 248 -3.34 14.17 3.91
CA SER A 248 -3.90 15.26 3.10
C SER A 248 -3.24 16.60 3.43
N ASP A 249 -2.95 16.84 4.71
CA ASP A 249 -2.20 18.01 5.16
C ASP A 249 -0.76 18.03 4.61
N LEU A 250 -0.07 16.90 4.66
CA LEU A 250 1.28 16.76 4.11
C LEU A 250 1.35 16.87 2.59
N ILE A 251 0.29 16.44 1.87
CA ILE A 251 0.20 16.67 0.42
C ILE A 251 0.23 18.18 0.13
N THR A 252 -0.57 18.95 0.85
CA THR A 252 -0.70 20.39 0.60
C THR A 252 0.50 21.20 1.08
N LYS A 253 1.20 20.76 2.13
CA LYS A 253 2.34 21.46 2.71
C LYS A 253 3.70 21.06 2.11
N ASN A 254 3.88 19.77 1.83
CA ASN A 254 5.20 19.21 1.53
C ASN A 254 5.31 18.65 0.10
N LEU A 255 4.27 17.97 -0.39
CA LEU A 255 4.36 17.23 -1.66
C LEU A 255 3.96 18.11 -2.87
N MET A 256 2.89 18.88 -2.76
CA MET A 256 2.29 19.67 -3.84
C MET A 256 1.89 21.09 -3.40
N PRO A 257 2.73 21.82 -2.64
CA PRO A 257 2.35 23.14 -2.09
C PRO A 257 2.04 24.14 -3.20
N GLU A 258 2.78 24.14 -4.32
CA GLU A 258 2.56 25.06 -5.43
C GLU A 258 1.24 24.77 -6.17
N PHE A 259 0.83 23.50 -6.28
CA PHE A 259 -0.49 23.14 -6.83
C PHE A 259 -1.63 23.54 -5.88
N TYR A 260 -1.40 23.38 -4.56
CA TYR A 260 -2.38 23.80 -3.57
C TYR A 260 -2.57 25.32 -3.55
N ASP A 261 -1.48 26.09 -3.65
CA ASP A 261 -1.55 27.53 -3.76
C ASP A 261 -2.32 28.00 -5.02
N LEU A 262 -2.09 27.31 -6.15
CA LEU A 262 -2.76 27.61 -7.42
C LEU A 262 -4.26 27.22 -7.41
N TRP A 263 -4.60 26.06 -6.82
CA TRP A 263 -5.94 25.47 -6.87
C TRP A 263 -6.37 24.85 -5.53
N PRO A 264 -6.47 25.62 -4.42
CA PRO A 264 -6.78 25.07 -3.09
C PRO A 264 -8.11 24.31 -3.06
N HIS A 265 -9.09 24.70 -3.88
CA HIS A 265 -10.41 24.09 -3.97
C HIS A 265 -10.42 22.66 -4.53
N LYS A 266 -9.34 22.22 -5.20
CA LYS A 266 -9.22 20.86 -5.71
C LYS A 266 -8.84 19.85 -4.61
N PHE A 267 -8.18 20.30 -3.54
CA PHE A 267 -7.63 19.41 -2.51
C PHE A 267 -8.64 19.12 -1.41
N THR A 268 -8.76 17.84 -1.07
CA THR A 268 -9.69 17.38 -0.03
C THR A 268 -9.10 16.17 0.70
N ASN A 269 -9.71 15.78 1.81
CA ASN A 269 -9.40 14.57 2.53
C ASN A 269 -10.55 13.56 2.43
N VAL A 270 -10.21 12.30 2.13
CA VAL A 270 -11.12 11.17 2.27
C VAL A 270 -10.34 10.06 2.97
N THR A 271 -10.46 9.99 4.28
CA THR A 271 -9.78 8.94 5.06
C THR A 271 -10.24 7.56 4.61
N ASN A 272 -9.28 6.66 4.41
CA ASN A 272 -9.57 5.28 4.04
C ASN A 272 -10.48 4.60 5.05
N GLY A 273 -11.22 3.61 4.58
CA GLY A 273 -12.03 2.72 5.38
C GLY A 273 -11.87 1.28 4.93
N VAL A 274 -12.52 0.38 5.66
CA VAL A 274 -12.54 -1.05 5.36
C VAL A 274 -13.97 -1.58 5.48
N THR A 275 -14.34 -2.55 4.64
CA THR A 275 -15.69 -3.13 4.71
C THR A 275 -15.86 -4.04 5.94
N PRO A 276 -16.87 -3.78 6.80
CA PRO A 276 -17.16 -4.63 7.95
C PRO A 276 -17.67 -6.02 7.53
N ARG A 277 -18.26 -6.13 6.35
CA ARG A 277 -18.78 -7.40 5.83
C ARG A 277 -17.67 -8.43 5.70
N ARG A 278 -16.58 -8.12 4.98
CA ARG A 278 -15.45 -9.04 4.85
C ARG A 278 -14.60 -9.11 6.12
N TRP A 279 -14.24 -7.93 6.67
CA TRP A 279 -13.16 -7.83 7.66
C TRP A 279 -13.62 -8.05 9.10
N LEU A 280 -14.92 -8.22 9.32
CA LEU A 280 -15.51 -8.56 10.62
C LEU A 280 -16.54 -9.69 10.47
N ALA A 281 -17.68 -9.47 9.79
CA ALA A 281 -18.75 -10.45 9.74
C ALA A 281 -18.32 -11.80 9.12
N ASP A 282 -17.62 -11.79 7.98
CA ASP A 282 -17.19 -12.99 7.27
C ASP A 282 -15.93 -13.62 7.89
N SER A 283 -14.93 -12.78 8.23
CA SER A 283 -13.66 -13.28 8.77
C SER A 283 -13.72 -13.72 10.23
N ASN A 284 -14.65 -13.17 11.03
CA ASN A 284 -14.79 -13.43 12.46
C ASN A 284 -16.25 -13.68 12.87
N PRO A 285 -16.87 -14.76 12.36
CA PRO A 285 -18.30 -15.03 12.63
C PRO A 285 -18.59 -15.23 14.14
N ALA A 286 -17.62 -15.72 14.92
CA ALA A 286 -17.81 -15.87 16.35
C ALA A 286 -17.97 -14.50 17.07
N LEU A 287 -17.20 -13.48 16.68
CA LEU A 287 -17.38 -12.13 17.19
C LEU A 287 -18.66 -11.50 16.62
N ALA A 288 -18.98 -11.74 15.36
CA ALA A 288 -20.22 -11.26 14.76
C ALA A 288 -21.48 -11.73 15.50
N GLU A 289 -21.52 -13.01 15.94
CA GLU A 289 -22.62 -13.56 16.74
C GLU A 289 -22.76 -12.81 18.09
N VAL A 290 -21.65 -12.45 18.74
CA VAL A 290 -21.69 -11.65 19.97
C VAL A 290 -22.21 -10.23 19.69
N LEU A 291 -21.77 -9.61 18.60
CA LEU A 291 -22.26 -8.28 18.19
C LEU A 291 -23.76 -8.30 17.88
N ASP A 292 -24.23 -9.31 17.17
CA ASP A 292 -25.66 -9.50 16.85
C ASP A 292 -26.51 -9.61 18.12
N GLU A 293 -25.98 -10.30 19.15
CA GLU A 293 -26.69 -10.47 20.45
C GLU A 293 -26.84 -9.15 21.24
N TYR A 294 -25.79 -8.29 21.24
CA TYR A 294 -25.75 -7.11 22.12
C TYR A 294 -26.05 -5.78 21.40
N VAL A 295 -25.78 -5.70 20.09
CA VAL A 295 -25.93 -4.49 19.28
C VAL A 295 -27.06 -4.64 18.25
N GLY A 296 -27.40 -5.91 17.87
CA GLY A 296 -28.38 -6.21 16.82
C GLY A 296 -27.71 -6.37 15.44
N GLU A 297 -28.37 -7.10 14.52
CA GLU A 297 -27.78 -7.56 13.24
C GLU A 297 -27.46 -6.44 12.23
N ASP A 298 -27.98 -5.24 12.40
CA ASP A 298 -27.84 -4.15 11.42
C ASP A 298 -26.53 -3.35 11.55
N TRP A 299 -25.68 -3.62 12.55
CA TRP A 299 -24.34 -3.05 12.64
C TRP A 299 -23.49 -3.28 11.39
N VAL A 300 -23.74 -4.37 10.65
CA VAL A 300 -23.01 -4.72 9.42
C VAL A 300 -23.16 -3.63 8.34
N SER A 301 -24.26 -2.90 8.32
CA SER A 301 -24.52 -1.77 7.42
C SER A 301 -24.52 -0.40 8.12
N HIS A 302 -24.56 -0.39 9.46
CA HIS A 302 -24.58 0.81 10.31
C HIS A 302 -23.51 0.67 11.40
N MET A 303 -22.26 0.85 11.02
CA MET A 303 -21.09 0.63 11.88
C MET A 303 -21.04 1.54 13.13
N ASP A 304 -21.67 2.70 13.07
CA ASP A 304 -21.85 3.61 14.20
C ASP A 304 -22.54 2.95 15.40
N ARG A 305 -23.38 1.94 15.15
CA ARG A 305 -24.02 1.16 16.22
C ARG A 305 -23.04 0.38 17.09
N LEU A 306 -21.84 0.08 16.62
CA LEU A 306 -20.82 -0.60 17.43
C LEU A 306 -20.43 0.21 18.68
N SER A 307 -20.65 1.52 18.70
CA SER A 307 -20.48 2.34 19.92
C SER A 307 -21.40 1.90 21.08
N GLU A 308 -22.53 1.22 20.78
CA GLU A 308 -23.42 0.68 21.80
C GLU A 308 -22.74 -0.38 22.70
N LEU A 309 -21.62 -0.98 22.25
CA LEU A 309 -20.81 -1.90 23.07
C LEU A 309 -20.20 -1.21 24.30
N GLU A 310 -20.01 0.10 24.30
CA GLU A 310 -19.53 0.86 25.46
C GLU A 310 -20.42 0.65 26.69
N ASN A 311 -21.73 0.41 26.49
CA ASN A 311 -22.66 0.11 27.57
C ASN A 311 -22.34 -1.21 28.31
N TYR A 312 -21.50 -2.06 27.72
CA TYR A 312 -21.13 -3.39 28.22
C TYR A 312 -19.64 -3.48 28.57
N ALA A 313 -18.91 -2.36 28.58
CA ALA A 313 -17.46 -2.34 28.80
C ALA A 313 -17.04 -2.96 30.15
N ASP A 314 -17.89 -2.87 31.19
CA ASP A 314 -17.66 -3.46 32.51
C ASP A 314 -18.48 -4.75 32.75
N ASP A 315 -19.22 -5.26 31.74
CA ASP A 315 -19.99 -6.49 31.89
C ASP A 315 -19.11 -7.73 31.76
N PRO A 316 -18.88 -8.50 32.84
CA PRO A 316 -17.96 -9.63 32.82
C PRO A 316 -18.40 -10.76 31.90
N VAL A 317 -19.71 -10.88 31.62
CA VAL A 317 -20.24 -11.91 30.70
C VAL A 317 -19.92 -11.56 29.27
N VAL A 318 -20.06 -10.28 28.89
CA VAL A 318 -19.73 -9.80 27.55
C VAL A 318 -18.24 -9.87 27.30
N LEU A 319 -17.42 -9.43 28.27
CA LEU A 319 -15.96 -9.50 28.19
C LEU A 319 -15.47 -10.96 28.06
N GLU A 320 -16.06 -11.90 28.81
CA GLU A 320 -15.73 -13.33 28.68
C GLU A 320 -16.10 -13.87 27.29
N LYS A 321 -17.26 -13.52 26.74
CA LYS A 321 -17.69 -13.91 25.39
C LYS A 321 -16.71 -13.38 24.34
N ILE A 322 -16.37 -12.09 24.38
CA ILE A 322 -15.41 -11.48 23.46
C ILE A 322 -14.04 -12.18 23.56
N GLY A 323 -13.55 -12.41 24.76
CA GLY A 323 -12.30 -13.14 25.00
C GLY A 323 -12.33 -14.56 24.44
N ALA A 324 -13.46 -15.26 24.54
CA ALA A 324 -13.64 -16.59 23.95
C ALA A 324 -13.56 -16.56 22.41
N THR A 325 -14.16 -15.53 21.77
CA THR A 325 -14.07 -15.38 20.29
C THR A 325 -12.63 -15.15 19.85
N LYS A 326 -11.86 -14.33 20.59
CA LYS A 326 -10.43 -14.11 20.33
C LYS A 326 -9.65 -15.42 20.39
N LEU A 327 -9.89 -16.23 21.41
CA LEU A 327 -9.22 -17.53 21.57
C LEU A 327 -9.55 -18.50 20.43
N ILE A 328 -10.78 -18.50 19.91
CA ILE A 328 -11.16 -19.26 18.72
C ILE A 328 -10.31 -18.84 17.52
N GLY A 329 -10.16 -17.54 17.27
CA GLY A 329 -9.31 -17.00 16.21
C GLY A 329 -7.86 -17.46 16.36
N LYS A 330 -7.30 -17.38 17.56
CA LYS A 330 -5.92 -17.77 17.88
C LYS A 330 -5.69 -19.28 17.66
N HIS A 331 -6.62 -20.13 18.06
CA HIS A 331 -6.55 -21.56 17.78
C HIS A 331 -6.55 -21.88 16.28
N LYS A 332 -7.44 -21.22 15.50
CA LYS A 332 -7.48 -21.40 14.05
C LYS A 332 -6.16 -21.00 13.37
N LEU A 333 -5.57 -19.87 13.79
CA LEU A 333 -4.29 -19.42 13.25
C LEU A 333 -3.13 -20.33 13.69
N ALA A 334 -3.09 -20.76 14.94
CA ALA A 334 -2.09 -21.70 15.45
C ALA A 334 -2.11 -23.03 14.68
N GLN A 335 -3.29 -23.58 14.40
CA GLN A 335 -3.44 -24.78 13.57
C GLN A 335 -2.94 -24.55 12.13
N TYR A 336 -3.24 -23.38 11.55
CA TYR A 336 -2.73 -23.02 10.22
C TYR A 336 -1.20 -22.94 10.21
N ILE A 337 -0.59 -22.27 11.19
CA ILE A 337 0.87 -22.17 11.35
C ILE A 337 1.49 -23.56 11.48
N LYS A 338 0.93 -24.40 12.35
CA LYS A 338 1.41 -25.79 12.52
C LYS A 338 1.34 -26.60 11.24
N LYS A 339 0.20 -26.50 10.53
CA LYS A 339 -0.01 -27.25 9.27
C LYS A 339 0.92 -26.79 8.16
N THR A 340 1.18 -25.47 8.06
CA THR A 340 1.88 -24.87 6.92
C THR A 340 3.39 -24.82 7.14
N LEU A 341 3.83 -24.53 8.37
CA LEU A 341 5.22 -24.28 8.73
C LEU A 341 5.83 -25.34 9.66
N GLY A 342 5.01 -26.23 10.23
CA GLY A 342 5.48 -27.19 11.23
C GLY A 342 5.75 -26.56 12.62
N ILE A 343 5.57 -25.25 12.78
CA ILE A 343 5.83 -24.52 14.02
C ILE A 343 4.63 -24.63 14.95
N SER A 344 4.86 -25.05 16.19
CA SER A 344 3.83 -25.00 17.24
C SER A 344 3.89 -23.65 17.96
N VAL A 345 2.75 -22.99 18.07
CA VAL A 345 2.58 -21.76 18.83
C VAL A 345 1.49 -21.97 19.89
N ASP A 346 1.65 -21.34 21.05
CA ASP A 346 0.69 -21.41 22.13
C ASP A 346 -0.40 -20.35 21.93
N PRO A 347 -1.68 -20.71 21.74
CA PRO A 347 -2.77 -19.75 21.63
C PRO A 347 -3.00 -18.89 22.87
N SER A 348 -2.47 -19.27 24.05
CA SER A 348 -2.55 -18.47 25.26
C SER A 348 -1.50 -17.34 25.30
N SER A 349 -0.41 -17.44 24.52
CA SER A 349 0.58 -16.37 24.39
C SER A 349 0.00 -15.15 23.68
N MET A 350 0.49 -13.93 23.97
CA MET A 350 0.11 -12.73 23.22
C MET A 350 0.50 -12.87 21.72
N PHE A 351 -0.46 -12.74 20.83
CA PHE A 351 -0.20 -12.70 19.38
C PHE A 351 0.07 -11.26 18.96
N ASP A 352 1.35 -10.95 18.78
CA ASP A 352 1.90 -9.66 18.37
C ASP A 352 2.15 -9.69 16.85
N VAL A 353 1.46 -8.86 16.08
CA VAL A 353 1.29 -9.09 14.64
C VAL A 353 1.66 -7.90 13.78
N GLN A 354 2.57 -8.11 12.83
CA GLN A 354 2.90 -7.17 11.77
C GLN A 354 2.73 -7.83 10.39
N VAL A 355 1.55 -7.65 9.77
CA VAL A 355 1.26 -8.20 8.44
C VAL A 355 0.95 -7.08 7.45
N LYS A 356 1.91 -6.80 6.58
CA LYS A 356 1.87 -5.74 5.56
C LYS A 356 3.01 -5.96 4.54
N ARG A 357 3.01 -5.23 3.41
CA ARG A 357 4.15 -5.24 2.48
C ARG A 357 5.45 -4.99 3.24
N ILE A 358 6.51 -5.69 2.86
CA ILE A 358 7.84 -5.47 3.47
C ILE A 358 8.46 -4.24 2.82
N HIS A 359 8.77 -3.25 3.65
CA HIS A 359 9.39 -2.00 3.23
C HIS A 359 10.13 -1.37 4.42
N GLU A 360 11.25 -0.70 4.17
CA GLU A 360 12.06 -0.08 5.24
C GLU A 360 11.25 0.93 6.05
N TYR A 361 10.40 1.77 5.42
CA TYR A 361 9.60 2.76 6.17
C TYR A 361 8.53 2.14 7.09
N LYS A 362 8.09 0.88 6.82
CA LYS A 362 7.16 0.12 7.67
C LYS A 362 7.85 -0.51 8.87
N ARG A 363 9.15 -0.46 8.90
CA ARG A 363 10.07 -0.79 10.00
C ARG A 363 9.90 -2.20 10.58
N GLN A 364 9.68 -3.23 9.73
CA GLN A 364 9.73 -4.62 10.18
C GLN A 364 11.05 -4.95 10.89
N HIS A 365 12.14 -4.33 10.46
CA HIS A 365 13.44 -4.48 11.11
C HIS A 365 13.51 -3.82 12.50
N LEU A 366 12.71 -2.80 12.82
CA LEU A 366 12.58 -2.25 14.18
C LEU A 366 12.03 -3.32 15.13
N LEU A 367 10.92 -4.00 14.75
CA LEU A 367 10.36 -5.10 15.52
C LEU A 367 11.34 -6.27 15.62
N ALA A 368 12.06 -6.61 14.53
CA ALA A 368 13.06 -7.66 14.53
C ALA A 368 14.23 -7.35 15.50
N LEU A 369 14.71 -6.11 15.52
CA LEU A 369 15.76 -5.66 16.46
C LEU A 369 15.28 -5.69 17.91
N TRP A 370 14.01 -5.33 18.16
CA TRP A 370 13.43 -5.48 19.48
C TRP A 370 13.33 -6.96 19.90
N ILE A 371 13.00 -7.88 18.99
CA ILE A 371 13.02 -9.32 19.28
C ILE A 371 14.43 -9.77 19.69
N VAL A 372 15.48 -9.30 19.03
CA VAL A 372 16.87 -9.59 19.42
C VAL A 372 17.16 -9.07 20.81
N SER A 373 16.76 -7.84 21.14
CA SER A 373 16.92 -7.26 22.48
C SER A 373 16.17 -8.06 23.54
N ARG A 374 14.93 -8.49 23.25
CA ARG A 374 14.13 -9.33 24.14
C ARG A 374 14.74 -10.73 24.31
N TYR A 375 15.27 -11.31 23.25
CA TYR A 375 16.00 -12.57 23.28
C TYR A 375 17.20 -12.48 24.25
N LEU A 376 18.01 -11.41 24.13
CA LEU A 376 19.12 -11.13 25.04
C LEU A 376 18.65 -10.96 26.49
N TYR A 377 17.57 -10.23 26.70
CA TYR A 377 17.00 -10.05 28.04
C TYR A 377 16.62 -11.41 28.67
N ILE A 378 15.89 -12.25 27.95
CA ILE A 378 15.47 -13.58 28.45
C ILE A 378 16.70 -14.48 28.76
N LYS A 379 17.74 -14.42 27.91
CA LYS A 379 18.99 -15.19 28.12
C LYS A 379 19.71 -14.77 29.41
N ASN A 380 19.72 -13.48 29.70
CA ASN A 380 20.44 -12.91 30.84
C ASN A 380 19.62 -12.92 32.16
N HIS A 381 18.28 -13.04 32.07
CA HIS A 381 17.35 -12.98 33.20
C HIS A 381 16.39 -14.18 33.17
N LYS A 382 16.97 -15.39 33.24
CA LYS A 382 16.21 -16.65 33.08
C LYS A 382 15.09 -16.86 34.06
N ASP A 383 15.26 -16.34 35.30
CA ASP A 383 14.32 -16.51 36.42
C ASP A 383 13.22 -15.43 36.43
N ASP A 384 13.34 -14.40 35.61
CA ASP A 384 12.33 -13.35 35.53
C ASP A 384 11.09 -13.86 34.79
N TYR A 385 9.92 -13.45 35.31
CA TYR A 385 8.68 -13.64 34.56
C TYR A 385 8.65 -12.71 33.35
N VAL A 386 8.37 -13.28 32.20
CA VAL A 386 8.12 -12.53 30.95
C VAL A 386 6.76 -12.93 30.39
N VAL A 387 6.01 -11.98 29.85
CA VAL A 387 4.75 -12.26 29.17
C VAL A 387 5.04 -13.14 27.94
N PRO A 388 4.43 -14.35 27.87
CA PRO A 388 4.60 -15.21 26.69
C PRO A 388 4.11 -14.51 25.43
N ARG A 389 4.96 -14.47 24.40
CA ARG A 389 4.66 -13.74 23.16
C ARG A 389 4.96 -14.57 21.91
N THR A 390 4.04 -14.57 20.98
CA THR A 390 4.21 -15.08 19.61
C THR A 390 4.20 -13.90 18.65
N VAL A 391 5.37 -13.54 18.12
CA VAL A 391 5.48 -12.46 17.14
C VAL A 391 5.28 -13.03 15.74
N ILE A 392 4.32 -12.47 15.01
CA ILE A 392 3.89 -12.97 13.70
C ILE A 392 4.11 -11.91 12.64
N PHE A 393 5.04 -12.15 11.75
CA PHE A 393 5.25 -11.36 10.54
C PHE A 393 4.53 -12.00 9.35
N GLY A 394 4.16 -11.16 8.39
CA GLY A 394 3.67 -11.62 7.09
C GLY A 394 3.71 -10.48 6.08
N GLY A 395 4.12 -10.80 4.86
CA GLY A 395 4.22 -9.78 3.82
C GLY A 395 4.96 -10.28 2.59
N LYS A 396 4.99 -9.42 1.57
CA LYS A 396 5.74 -9.65 0.33
C LYS A 396 6.62 -8.43 0.05
N ALA A 397 7.84 -8.68 -0.42
CA ALA A 397 8.71 -7.64 -0.96
C ALA A 397 8.41 -7.42 -2.45
N ALA A 398 8.60 -6.20 -2.95
CA ALA A 398 8.64 -5.96 -4.38
C ALA A 398 9.81 -6.76 -5.00
N PRO A 399 9.66 -7.31 -6.23
CA PRO A 399 10.66 -8.20 -6.83
C PRO A 399 12.07 -7.62 -6.94
N GLY A 400 12.18 -6.30 -7.19
CA GLY A 400 13.46 -5.59 -7.30
C GLY A 400 13.98 -4.99 -5.99
N TYR A 401 13.25 -5.08 -4.89
CA TYR A 401 13.61 -4.39 -3.65
C TYR A 401 14.55 -5.24 -2.78
N TYR A 402 15.85 -5.05 -2.96
CA TYR A 402 16.91 -5.82 -2.29
C TYR A 402 16.81 -5.76 -0.76
N MET A 403 16.75 -4.56 -0.16
CA MET A 403 16.71 -4.41 1.29
C MET A 403 15.49 -5.07 1.94
N ALA A 404 14.33 -5.00 1.30
CA ALA A 404 13.13 -5.69 1.80
C ALA A 404 13.31 -7.22 1.81
N LYS A 405 14.01 -7.78 0.83
CA LYS A 405 14.35 -9.22 0.80
C LYS A 405 15.34 -9.60 1.89
N GLU A 406 16.32 -8.75 2.17
CA GLU A 406 17.28 -8.93 3.26
C GLU A 406 16.58 -8.88 4.63
N ILE A 407 15.62 -7.99 4.81
CA ILE A 407 14.79 -7.93 6.02
C ILE A 407 14.01 -9.25 6.20
N ILE A 408 13.39 -9.78 5.14
CA ILE A 408 12.72 -11.09 5.21
C ILE A 408 13.70 -12.19 5.61
N ARG A 409 14.88 -12.23 4.98
CA ARG A 409 15.94 -13.22 5.29
C ARG A 409 16.36 -13.12 6.76
N PHE A 410 16.57 -11.91 7.26
CA PHE A 410 16.92 -11.69 8.65
C PHE A 410 15.83 -12.20 9.60
N ILE A 411 14.56 -11.85 9.37
CA ILE A 411 13.42 -12.30 10.19
C ILE A 411 13.31 -13.83 10.19
N CYS A 412 13.49 -14.48 9.05
CA CYS A 412 13.44 -15.94 8.96
C CYS A 412 14.58 -16.60 9.75
N ASN A 413 15.80 -16.11 9.64
CA ASN A 413 16.94 -16.61 10.39
C ASN A 413 16.81 -16.37 11.90
N LEU A 414 16.30 -15.18 12.27
CA LEU A 414 15.97 -14.86 13.66
C LEU A 414 14.93 -15.84 14.22
N ALA A 415 13.87 -16.11 13.45
CA ALA A 415 12.83 -17.07 13.82
C ALA A 415 13.39 -18.49 14.03
N GLU A 416 14.27 -18.95 13.14
CA GLU A 416 14.90 -20.26 13.27
C GLU A 416 15.72 -20.37 14.57
N THR A 417 16.56 -19.37 14.84
CA THR A 417 17.41 -19.34 16.05
C THR A 417 16.55 -19.25 17.32
N VAL A 418 15.61 -18.31 17.40
CA VAL A 418 14.75 -18.10 18.58
C VAL A 418 13.91 -19.35 18.86
N ASN A 419 13.30 -19.93 17.82
CA ASN A 419 12.39 -21.07 17.98
C ASN A 419 13.10 -22.37 18.35
N SER A 420 14.39 -22.50 18.05
CA SER A 420 15.22 -23.66 18.40
C SER A 420 15.93 -23.53 19.75
N ASP A 421 15.98 -22.35 20.35
CA ASP A 421 16.63 -22.13 21.65
C ASP A 421 15.70 -22.55 22.81
N PRO A 422 16.13 -23.55 23.64
CA PRO A 422 15.31 -24.03 24.76
C PRO A 422 14.99 -22.95 25.81
N ASP A 423 15.82 -21.93 25.98
CA ASP A 423 15.58 -20.84 26.94
C ASP A 423 14.39 -19.96 26.51
N MET A 424 13.99 -20.04 25.23
CA MET A 424 12.86 -19.30 24.67
C MET A 424 11.53 -20.07 24.75
N ASP A 425 11.58 -21.36 25.12
CA ASP A 425 10.37 -22.17 25.15
C ASP A 425 9.34 -21.63 26.15
N GLY A 426 8.08 -21.54 25.70
CA GLY A 426 7.00 -20.92 26.47
C GLY A 426 7.11 -19.40 26.68
N LYS A 427 8.17 -18.72 26.24
CA LYS A 427 8.41 -17.30 26.46
C LYS A 427 8.32 -16.47 25.17
N LEU A 428 8.97 -16.93 24.10
CA LEU A 428 9.06 -16.20 22.82
C LEU A 428 9.02 -17.15 21.63
N ARG A 429 8.14 -16.87 20.68
CA ARG A 429 8.08 -17.53 19.37
C ARG A 429 8.05 -16.48 18.28
N VAL A 430 8.68 -16.76 17.15
CA VAL A 430 8.71 -15.88 15.98
C VAL A 430 8.26 -16.67 14.76
N VAL A 431 7.32 -16.11 14.00
CA VAL A 431 6.72 -16.75 12.83
C VAL A 431 6.73 -15.77 11.66
N PHE A 432 7.19 -16.21 10.50
CA PHE A 432 7.01 -15.48 9.24
C PHE A 432 6.00 -16.25 8.37
N LEU A 433 4.86 -15.65 8.09
CA LEU A 433 3.80 -16.22 7.25
C LEU A 433 4.13 -15.98 5.77
N PRO A 434 4.43 -17.03 4.99
CA PRO A 434 4.73 -16.88 3.58
C PRO A 434 3.48 -16.56 2.78
N ASN A 435 3.68 -15.92 1.61
CA ASN A 435 2.63 -15.64 0.64
C ASN A 435 1.40 -14.93 1.23
N TYR A 436 1.63 -13.93 2.09
CA TYR A 436 0.56 -13.16 2.71
C TYR A 436 -0.42 -12.61 1.65
N SER A 437 -1.70 -12.78 1.91
CA SER A 437 -2.79 -12.43 1.00
C SER A 437 -4.05 -12.03 1.78
N VAL A 438 -5.08 -11.54 1.08
CA VAL A 438 -6.40 -11.25 1.67
C VAL A 438 -6.94 -12.45 2.45
N LYS A 439 -6.92 -13.66 1.85
CA LYS A 439 -7.39 -14.90 2.50
C LYS A 439 -6.61 -15.27 3.77
N LEU A 440 -5.31 -14.93 3.81
CA LEU A 440 -4.52 -15.15 5.02
C LEU A 440 -4.80 -14.06 6.05
N GLY A 441 -5.03 -12.82 5.62
CA GLY A 441 -5.47 -11.73 6.47
C GLY A 441 -6.77 -12.05 7.22
N GLU A 442 -7.76 -12.66 6.55
CA GLU A 442 -9.03 -13.11 7.16
C GLU A 442 -8.83 -14.08 8.34
N LYS A 443 -7.69 -14.78 8.40
CA LYS A 443 -7.31 -15.66 9.52
C LYS A 443 -6.49 -14.94 10.58
N VAL A 444 -5.70 -13.95 10.19
CA VAL A 444 -4.75 -13.25 11.05
C VAL A 444 -5.44 -12.20 11.90
N TYR A 445 -6.30 -11.35 11.29
CA TYR A 445 -6.94 -10.25 12.01
C TYR A 445 -7.77 -10.69 13.22
N PRO A 446 -8.61 -11.74 13.14
CA PRO A 446 -9.35 -12.24 14.31
C PRO A 446 -8.48 -12.79 15.45
N ALA A 447 -7.25 -13.21 15.13
CA ALA A 447 -6.35 -13.85 16.09
C ALA A 447 -5.38 -12.89 16.78
N ALA A 448 -5.21 -11.67 16.30
CA ALA A 448 -4.23 -10.74 16.81
C ALA A 448 -4.68 -10.13 18.15
N ASP A 449 -3.76 -10.05 19.11
CA ASP A 449 -3.92 -9.32 20.38
C ASP A 449 -3.32 -7.92 20.24
N LEU A 450 -2.16 -7.80 19.60
CA LEU A 450 -1.43 -6.55 19.37
C LEU A 450 -1.18 -6.34 17.88
N SER A 451 -1.44 -5.14 17.41
CA SER A 451 -1.25 -4.67 16.03
C SER A 451 -0.07 -3.72 15.95
N GLU A 452 0.95 -4.09 15.17
CA GLU A 452 2.17 -3.31 14.95
C GLU A 452 1.98 -2.31 13.80
N GLN A 453 1.77 -1.03 14.15
CA GLN A 453 1.59 0.08 13.22
C GLN A 453 2.71 1.11 13.38
N ILE A 454 3.93 0.64 13.14
CA ILE A 454 5.20 1.22 13.59
C ILE A 454 5.99 1.93 12.47
N SER A 455 5.34 2.40 11.43
CA SER A 455 5.98 3.18 10.37
C SER A 455 6.67 4.44 10.90
N THR A 456 7.69 4.91 10.20
CA THR A 456 8.26 6.23 10.49
C THR A 456 7.22 7.30 10.23
N ALA A 457 6.98 8.20 11.18
CA ALA A 457 5.97 9.23 11.07
C ALA A 457 6.12 10.06 9.78
N GLY A 458 5.00 10.34 9.11
CA GLY A 458 4.95 11.03 7.82
C GLY A 458 5.27 10.14 6.60
N LYS A 459 5.28 8.80 6.72
CA LYS A 459 5.60 7.89 5.61
C LYS A 459 4.45 6.98 5.20
N GLU A 460 3.63 6.47 6.14
CA GLU A 460 2.42 5.72 5.82
C GLU A 460 1.26 6.67 5.55
N ALA A 461 0.76 6.72 4.34
CA ALA A 461 -0.31 7.64 3.95
C ALA A 461 -1.60 7.44 4.78
N SER A 462 -1.98 6.20 5.03
CA SER A 462 -3.12 5.86 5.88
C SER A 462 -2.87 4.56 6.65
N GLY A 463 -2.59 3.48 5.93
CA GLY A 463 -2.79 2.13 6.41
C GLY A 463 -4.28 1.76 6.41
N THR A 464 -4.56 0.47 6.28
CA THR A 464 -5.90 -0.12 6.45
C THR A 464 -5.86 -1.37 7.32
N GLY A 465 -4.68 -1.93 7.53
CA GLY A 465 -4.45 -3.02 8.48
C GLY A 465 -4.79 -2.61 9.91
N ASN A 466 -4.42 -1.39 10.31
CA ASN A 466 -4.78 -0.79 11.59
C ASN A 466 -6.29 -0.88 11.86
N MET A 467 -7.13 -0.48 10.92
CA MET A 467 -8.60 -0.53 11.05
C MET A 467 -9.11 -1.97 11.16
N LYS A 468 -8.57 -2.90 10.36
CA LYS A 468 -8.95 -4.33 10.36
C LYS A 468 -8.61 -5.01 11.67
N PHE A 469 -7.46 -4.72 12.24
CA PHE A 469 -7.05 -5.22 13.55
C PHE A 469 -7.97 -4.73 14.66
N GLN A 470 -8.26 -3.44 14.69
CA GLN A 470 -9.13 -2.85 15.72
C GLN A 470 -10.56 -3.38 15.64
N MET A 471 -11.14 -3.50 14.44
CA MET A 471 -12.46 -4.12 14.25
C MET A 471 -12.53 -5.55 14.81
N ASN A 472 -11.40 -6.23 14.94
CA ASN A 472 -11.27 -7.57 15.50
C ASN A 472 -10.74 -7.56 16.94
N GLY A 473 -10.75 -6.42 17.63
CA GLY A 473 -10.37 -6.29 19.03
C GLY A 473 -8.87 -6.48 19.31
N ALA A 474 -7.99 -6.07 18.39
CA ALA A 474 -6.57 -5.98 18.65
C ALA A 474 -6.20 -4.56 19.10
N LEU A 475 -5.43 -4.43 20.17
CA LEU A 475 -4.85 -3.15 20.60
C LEU A 475 -3.73 -2.74 19.64
N THR A 476 -3.46 -1.44 19.56
CA THR A 476 -2.45 -0.91 18.64
C THR A 476 -1.25 -0.35 19.37
N ILE A 477 -0.05 -0.80 18.98
CA ILE A 477 1.20 -0.10 19.23
C ILE A 477 1.60 0.60 17.93
N GLY A 478 1.89 1.91 17.99
CA GLY A 478 2.14 2.65 16.77
C GLY A 478 2.68 4.05 16.98
N THR A 479 3.01 4.67 15.85
CA THR A 479 3.44 6.06 15.72
C THR A 479 2.27 6.94 15.29
N LEU A 480 2.42 8.26 15.45
CA LEU A 480 1.49 9.26 14.89
C LEU A 480 1.70 9.39 13.39
N ASP A 481 1.23 8.42 12.63
CA ASP A 481 1.37 8.32 11.19
C ASP A 481 0.08 7.83 10.53
N GLY A 482 -0.24 8.37 9.37
CA GLY A 482 -1.43 7.99 8.59
C GLY A 482 -2.72 8.04 9.42
N ALA A 483 -3.55 7.02 9.28
CA ALA A 483 -4.82 6.91 10.00
C ALA A 483 -4.66 6.58 11.51
N ASN A 484 -3.46 6.24 11.98
CA ASN A 484 -3.22 6.02 13.42
C ASN A 484 -3.57 7.25 14.26
N VAL A 485 -3.38 8.45 13.71
CA VAL A 485 -3.72 9.72 14.39
C VAL A 485 -5.21 9.75 14.68
N GLU A 486 -6.04 9.59 13.64
CA GLU A 486 -7.50 9.60 13.77
C GLU A 486 -8.01 8.42 14.62
N ILE A 487 -7.37 7.27 14.54
CA ILE A 487 -7.70 6.11 15.38
C ILE A 487 -7.46 6.43 16.86
N ARG A 488 -6.28 6.98 17.20
CA ARG A 488 -5.93 7.34 18.58
C ARG A 488 -6.89 8.38 19.14
N ASP A 489 -7.25 9.39 18.35
CA ASP A 489 -8.21 10.41 18.75
C ASP A 489 -9.59 9.84 19.05
N LEU A 490 -10.01 8.78 18.34
CA LEU A 490 -11.31 8.13 18.51
C LEU A 490 -11.35 7.14 19.67
N VAL A 491 -10.28 6.35 19.86
CA VAL A 491 -10.24 5.33 20.94
C VAL A 491 -9.81 5.90 22.29
N GLY A 492 -9.23 7.09 22.31
CA GLY A 492 -8.60 7.71 23.48
C GLY A 492 -7.10 7.39 23.56
N GLU A 493 -6.34 8.35 24.08
CA GLU A 493 -4.88 8.26 24.19
C GLU A 493 -4.42 7.08 25.06
N GLU A 494 -5.17 6.77 26.10
CA GLU A 494 -4.93 5.70 27.05
C GLU A 494 -5.11 4.30 26.45
N ASN A 495 -5.84 4.20 25.33
CA ASN A 495 -6.13 2.93 24.63
C ASN A 495 -5.21 2.71 23.42
N PHE A 496 -4.12 3.46 23.33
CA PHE A 496 -3.16 3.38 22.24
C PHE A 496 -1.72 3.42 22.76
N PHE A 497 -0.93 2.40 22.47
CA PHE A 497 0.48 2.35 22.88
C PHE A 497 1.34 3.20 21.96
N LEU A 498 1.40 4.50 22.25
CA LEU A 498 2.13 5.48 21.45
C LEU A 498 3.63 5.40 21.70
N PHE A 499 4.42 5.50 20.62
CA PHE A 499 5.87 5.72 20.66
C PHE A 499 6.35 6.52 19.46
N GLY A 500 7.61 6.94 19.55
CA GLY A 500 8.36 7.54 18.45
C GLY A 500 8.05 9.01 18.23
N LYS A 501 8.81 9.60 17.32
CA LYS A 501 8.74 11.01 16.95
C LYS A 501 7.59 11.29 16.00
N THR A 502 7.07 12.51 16.06
CA THR A 502 6.13 13.04 15.07
C THR A 502 6.83 13.35 13.75
N GLU A 503 6.05 13.59 12.69
CA GLU A 503 6.60 13.99 11.37
C GLU A 503 7.42 15.29 11.49
N GLU A 504 6.94 16.27 12.24
CA GLU A 504 7.63 17.52 12.47
C GLU A 504 8.97 17.32 13.19
N GLU A 505 9.00 16.51 14.25
CA GLU A 505 10.23 16.16 14.98
C GLU A 505 11.23 15.41 14.11
N ILE A 506 10.76 14.51 13.22
CA ILE A 506 11.60 13.84 12.21
C ILE A 506 12.18 14.86 11.24
N GLY A 507 11.36 15.79 10.75
CA GLY A 507 11.83 16.88 9.89
C GLY A 507 12.92 17.73 10.55
N GLN A 508 12.72 18.12 11.81
CA GLN A 508 13.71 18.88 12.59
C GLN A 508 15.00 18.05 12.83
N LEU A 509 14.86 16.74 13.11
CA LEU A 509 15.99 15.85 13.30
C LEU A 509 16.90 15.82 12.05
N TRP A 510 16.30 15.70 10.86
CA TRP A 510 17.04 15.74 9.59
C TRP A 510 17.63 17.11 9.29
N ALA A 511 16.89 18.19 9.53
CA ALA A 511 17.37 19.57 9.34
C ALA A 511 18.59 19.89 10.22
N ASN A 512 18.69 19.25 11.40
CA ASN A 512 19.80 19.40 12.32
C ASN A 512 20.98 18.43 12.03
N GLY A 513 20.93 17.71 10.91
CA GLY A 513 22.03 16.80 10.50
C GLY A 513 22.06 15.51 11.31
N TYR A 514 20.94 14.76 11.27
CA TYR A 514 20.79 13.46 11.92
C TYR A 514 21.99 12.52 11.66
N LYS A 515 22.50 11.94 12.75
CA LYS A 515 23.56 10.93 12.72
C LYS A 515 23.16 9.76 13.60
N PRO A 516 22.87 8.58 13.05
CA PRO A 516 22.33 7.43 13.76
C PRO A 516 23.12 7.03 15.00
N GLN A 517 24.46 7.06 14.90
CA GLN A 517 25.35 6.62 15.97
C GLN A 517 25.20 7.40 17.28
N PHE A 518 24.68 8.63 17.25
CA PHE A 518 24.45 9.43 18.46
C PHE A 518 23.07 9.15 19.10
N HIS A 519 22.22 8.38 18.43
CA HIS A 519 20.88 8.02 18.88
C HIS A 519 20.76 6.53 19.26
N MET A 520 21.85 5.78 19.12
CA MET A 520 21.86 4.36 19.41
C MET A 520 21.85 4.10 20.91
N SER A 521 20.80 3.45 21.41
CA SER A 521 20.73 3.00 22.80
C SER A 521 21.67 1.82 23.05
N ALA A 522 22.01 1.57 24.34
CA ALA A 522 22.84 0.42 24.71
C ALA A 522 22.20 -0.91 24.27
N SER A 523 20.90 -1.07 24.46
CA SER A 523 20.17 -2.28 24.06
C SER A 523 20.15 -2.50 22.53
N LEU A 524 20.06 -1.42 21.73
CA LEU A 524 20.18 -1.52 20.29
C LEU A 524 21.60 -1.90 19.87
N PHE A 525 22.60 -1.30 20.52
CA PHE A 525 24.00 -1.64 20.25
C PHE A 525 24.29 -3.12 20.53
N GLU A 526 23.85 -3.64 21.68
CA GLU A 526 24.00 -5.05 22.03
C GLU A 526 23.30 -5.97 21.02
N ALA A 527 22.10 -5.59 20.55
CA ALA A 527 21.37 -6.33 19.54
C ALA A 527 22.14 -6.37 18.20
N VAL A 528 22.70 -5.23 17.77
CA VAL A 528 23.50 -5.12 16.54
C VAL A 528 24.78 -5.97 16.67
N GLU A 529 25.47 -5.92 17.81
CA GLU A 529 26.69 -6.71 18.03
C GLU A 529 26.41 -8.22 18.04
N LEU A 530 25.26 -8.64 18.57
CA LEU A 530 24.84 -10.05 18.48
C LEU A 530 24.59 -10.48 17.04
N ILE A 531 23.96 -9.63 16.20
CA ILE A 531 23.77 -9.90 14.77
C ILE A 531 25.13 -9.99 14.06
N ARG A 532 26.04 -9.05 14.31
CA ARG A 532 27.41 -9.02 13.76
C ARG A 532 28.24 -10.24 14.15
N SER A 533 27.97 -10.82 15.29
CA SER A 533 28.69 -12.03 15.74
C SER A 533 28.44 -13.25 14.85
N GLY A 534 27.39 -13.21 14.00
CA GLY A 534 26.94 -14.34 13.18
C GLY A 534 25.97 -15.27 13.92
N HIS A 535 25.45 -14.86 15.09
CA HIS A 535 24.58 -15.68 15.92
C HIS A 535 23.29 -16.14 15.17
N PHE A 536 22.73 -15.27 14.35
CA PHE A 536 21.54 -15.54 13.56
C PHE A 536 21.83 -15.99 12.11
N SER A 537 23.07 -16.37 11.81
CA SER A 537 23.50 -16.71 10.45
C SER A 537 24.50 -17.89 10.40
N ASN A 538 24.38 -18.81 11.35
CA ASN A 538 25.26 -19.99 11.45
C ASN A 538 26.77 -19.62 11.44
N GLY A 539 27.13 -18.48 12.05
CA GLY A 539 28.52 -17.99 12.15
C GLY A 539 28.98 -17.09 11.00
N ASP A 540 28.15 -16.84 9.99
CA ASP A 540 28.48 -15.87 8.94
C ASP A 540 28.28 -14.43 9.45
N LYS A 541 29.41 -13.78 9.77
CA LYS A 541 29.45 -12.42 10.30
C LYS A 541 29.06 -11.34 9.30
N ASN A 542 29.01 -11.68 8.01
CA ASN A 542 28.73 -10.73 6.93
C ASN A 542 27.28 -10.83 6.41
N ALA A 543 26.53 -11.82 6.86
CA ALA A 543 25.22 -12.15 6.31
C ALA A 543 24.24 -10.96 6.28
N PHE A 544 24.28 -10.08 7.29
CA PHE A 544 23.35 -8.97 7.45
C PHE A 544 24.01 -7.59 7.46
N ASN A 545 25.23 -7.49 6.90
CA ASN A 545 25.95 -6.21 6.82
C ASN A 545 25.11 -5.12 6.14
N SER A 546 24.38 -5.45 5.07
CA SER A 546 23.54 -4.46 4.38
C SER A 546 22.50 -3.79 5.30
N ILE A 547 21.89 -4.55 6.22
CA ILE A 547 20.93 -4.01 7.20
C ILE A 547 21.66 -3.18 8.25
N ILE A 548 22.80 -3.70 8.75
CA ILE A 548 23.57 -3.06 9.81
C ILE A 548 24.21 -1.76 9.31
N ASP A 549 24.81 -1.78 8.11
CA ASP A 549 25.46 -0.60 7.53
C ASP A 549 24.42 0.48 7.21
N ASN A 550 23.25 0.09 6.67
CA ASN A 550 22.14 1.02 6.46
C ASN A 550 21.71 1.68 7.78
N LEU A 551 21.55 0.89 8.86
CA LEU A 551 21.17 1.38 10.18
C LEU A 551 22.25 2.30 10.80
N MET A 552 23.54 1.97 10.64
CA MET A 552 24.64 2.69 11.28
C MET A 552 25.08 3.95 10.54
N GLU A 553 24.95 3.96 9.22
CA GLU A 553 25.48 5.03 8.37
C GLU A 553 24.42 6.05 7.96
N SER A 554 23.21 5.58 7.61
CA SER A 554 22.18 6.44 7.04
C SER A 554 20.88 6.48 7.84
N ASP A 555 20.40 5.33 8.32
CA ASP A 555 19.14 5.16 9.04
C ASP A 555 17.99 6.03 8.48
N PRO A 556 17.64 5.87 7.21
CA PRO A 556 16.74 6.79 6.51
C PRO A 556 15.33 6.83 7.11
N PHE A 557 15.01 5.87 7.96
CA PHE A 557 13.70 5.75 8.61
C PHE A 557 13.76 5.88 10.14
N CYS A 558 14.84 6.46 10.67
CA CYS A 558 14.99 6.87 12.07
C CYS A 558 14.75 5.74 13.09
N VAL A 559 15.21 4.52 12.78
CA VAL A 559 15.09 3.36 13.66
C VAL A 559 15.89 3.59 14.94
N CYS A 560 17.17 4.06 14.84
CA CYS A 560 18.00 4.33 15.99
C CYS A 560 17.38 5.35 16.95
N SER A 561 16.75 6.38 16.37
CA SER A 561 16.16 7.47 17.14
C SER A 561 14.91 7.08 17.90
N ASP A 562 14.12 6.12 17.39
CA ASP A 562 12.85 5.69 17.98
C ASP A 562 12.97 4.40 18.79
N PHE A 563 14.06 3.63 18.64
CA PHE A 563 14.21 2.29 19.25
C PHE A 563 14.01 2.27 20.76
N SER A 564 14.61 3.22 21.48
CA SER A 564 14.50 3.27 22.95
C SER A 564 13.06 3.51 23.40
N ASP A 565 12.35 4.39 22.71
CA ASP A 565 10.96 4.70 23.00
C ASP A 565 10.02 3.55 22.59
N TYR A 566 10.35 2.85 21.51
CA TYR A 566 9.66 1.63 21.12
C TYR A 566 9.80 0.53 22.20
N CYS A 567 11.00 0.34 22.76
CA CYS A 567 11.21 -0.58 23.87
C CYS A 567 10.40 -0.19 25.10
N ARG A 568 10.31 1.11 25.43
CA ARG A 568 9.44 1.61 26.51
C ARG A 568 7.98 1.23 26.26
N ALA A 569 7.47 1.49 25.06
CA ALA A 569 6.08 1.18 24.71
C ALA A 569 5.81 -0.34 24.77
N GLN A 570 6.73 -1.17 24.30
CA GLN A 570 6.63 -2.63 24.40
C GLN A 570 6.60 -3.13 25.85
N ASN A 571 7.33 -2.47 26.76
CA ASN A 571 7.27 -2.77 28.19
C ASN A 571 5.91 -2.38 28.80
N VAL A 572 5.32 -1.27 28.35
CA VAL A 572 3.95 -0.89 28.76
C VAL A 572 2.96 -1.95 28.28
N VAL A 573 3.07 -2.42 27.03
CA VAL A 573 2.24 -3.52 26.51
C VAL A 573 2.35 -4.77 27.39
N ASP A 574 3.56 -5.19 27.77
CA ASP A 574 3.74 -6.35 28.64
C ASP A 574 3.08 -6.16 30.01
N ASN A 575 3.23 -4.99 30.61
CA ASN A 575 2.63 -4.67 31.92
C ASN A 575 1.10 -4.69 31.87
N THR A 576 0.52 -4.05 30.82
CA THR A 576 -0.94 -4.02 30.62
C THR A 576 -1.47 -5.43 30.36
N CYS A 577 -0.80 -6.22 29.53
CA CYS A 577 -1.20 -7.61 29.26
C CYS A 577 -1.16 -8.50 30.52
N GLY A 578 -0.23 -8.23 31.43
CA GLY A 578 -0.16 -8.90 32.77
C GLY A 578 -1.34 -8.57 33.70
N ASN A 579 -2.02 -7.45 33.44
CA ASN A 579 -3.22 -7.02 34.18
C ASN A 579 -4.48 -7.24 33.34
N ARG A 580 -5.10 -8.39 33.50
CA ARG A 580 -6.27 -8.81 32.70
C ARG A 580 -7.44 -7.82 32.71
N LYS A 581 -7.63 -7.07 33.80
CA LYS A 581 -8.70 -6.08 33.91
C LYS A 581 -8.42 -4.84 33.04
N GLU A 582 -7.16 -4.52 32.86
CA GLU A 582 -6.70 -3.36 32.09
C GLU A 582 -6.56 -3.70 30.59
N TRP A 583 -6.28 -4.99 30.30
CA TRP A 583 -6.15 -5.47 28.93
C TRP A 583 -7.51 -5.66 28.22
N ASN A 584 -8.51 -6.18 28.95
CA ASN A 584 -9.85 -6.44 28.43
C ASN A 584 -10.73 -5.20 28.36
#